data_2f7d9b397aead13c179a773ef5b6033e
#
_entry.id   2f7d9b397aead13c179a773ef5b6033e
#
_cell.length_a   1.000
_cell.length_b   1.000
_cell.length_c   1.000
_cell.angle_alpha   90.00
_cell.angle_beta   90.00
_cell.angle_gamma   90.00
#
_symmetry.space_group_name_H-M   'P 1'
#
loop_
_entity.id
_entity.type
_entity.pdbx_description
1 polymer ?
#
loop_
_entity_poly.entity_id
_entity_poly.type
_entity_poly.pdbx_seq_one_letter_code
_entity_poly.pdbx_strand_id
1 'polypeptide(L)'
;MKLYNNRPSPYGRKVLIAAHEKSLMERITLLQIDPWSDPSALLAVAPIGKVPALITDDGAVITDSTIISEYLDAVGHGRALIGADRFEVMARVALMQGLIDAAFAIVIERRRPTERRWDDWVSRQHRAIARTLEIVTPVDDRFDLGDIALACALAYLDFRLPWRCAHRTLAAWLDEVGRRPSMQVTAP
;
A
#
# COMPACT_ATOMS: atom_id res chain seq x y z
N MET A 1 -2.47 8.67 -18.29
CA MET A 1 -2.63 8.95 -16.84
C MET A 1 -1.32 9.47 -16.24
N LYS A 2 -1.36 10.27 -15.13
CA LYS A 2 -0.16 10.69 -14.38
C LYS A 2 -0.32 10.26 -12.92
N LEU A 3 0.68 9.55 -12.36
CA LEU A 3 0.66 9.07 -10.98
C LEU A 3 1.77 9.76 -10.17
N TYR A 4 1.37 10.60 -9.22
CA TYR A 4 2.27 11.13 -8.19
C TYR A 4 2.52 10.07 -7.14
N ASN A 5 3.79 9.74 -6.91
CA ASN A 5 4.19 8.67 -6.00
C ASN A 5 5.48 9.02 -5.25
N ASN A 6 5.71 8.30 -4.17
CA ASN A 6 6.99 8.29 -3.44
C ASN A 6 7.42 6.84 -3.28
N ARG A 7 8.64 6.48 -3.72
CA ARG A 7 9.09 5.08 -3.79
C ARG A 7 8.94 4.29 -2.49
N PRO A 8 9.30 4.81 -1.29
CA PRO A 8 9.15 4.07 -0.04
C PRO A 8 7.71 4.03 0.51
N SER A 9 6.71 4.61 -0.21
CA SER A 9 5.33 4.62 0.23
C SER A 9 4.65 3.26 0.02
N PRO A 10 4.15 2.58 1.08
CA PRO A 10 3.41 1.34 0.93
C PRO A 10 2.07 1.54 0.20
N TYR A 11 1.48 2.73 0.35
CA TYR A 11 0.25 3.12 -0.35
C TYR A 11 0.49 3.26 -1.85
N GLY A 12 1.58 3.94 -2.22
CA GLY A 12 1.98 4.09 -3.62
C GLY A 12 2.37 2.77 -4.25
N ARG A 13 3.06 1.90 -3.50
CA ARG A 13 3.43 0.56 -3.97
C ARG A 13 2.20 -0.30 -4.30
N LYS A 14 1.14 -0.25 -3.48
CA LYS A 14 -0.14 -0.93 -3.76
C LYS A 14 -0.70 -0.54 -5.13
N VAL A 15 -0.72 0.75 -5.45
CA VAL A 15 -1.18 1.28 -6.74
C VAL A 15 -0.29 0.81 -7.89
N LEU A 16 1.04 0.83 -7.71
CA LEU A 16 1.97 0.38 -8.75
C LEU A 16 1.81 -1.12 -9.05
N ILE A 17 1.67 -1.96 -8.02
CA ILE A 17 1.42 -3.40 -8.21
C ILE A 17 0.10 -3.60 -8.95
N ALA A 18 -0.99 -2.93 -8.55
CA ALA A 18 -2.27 -3.00 -9.24
C ALA A 18 -2.15 -2.56 -10.71
N ALA A 19 -1.41 -1.49 -11.00
CA ALA A 19 -1.16 -1.02 -12.37
C ALA A 19 -0.40 -2.06 -13.21
N HIS A 20 0.60 -2.74 -12.63
CA HIS A 20 1.33 -3.82 -13.30
C HIS A 20 0.43 -5.03 -13.57
N GLU A 21 -0.31 -5.52 -12.58
CA GLU A 21 -1.22 -6.67 -12.73
C GLU A 21 -2.35 -6.38 -13.74
N LYS A 22 -2.67 -5.10 -13.96
CA LYS A 22 -3.69 -4.65 -14.92
C LYS A 22 -3.12 -4.19 -16.28
N SER A 23 -1.80 -4.39 -16.51
CA SER A 23 -1.12 -4.01 -17.76
C SER A 23 -1.28 -2.52 -18.13
N LEU A 24 -1.24 -1.64 -17.12
CA LEU A 24 -1.46 -0.20 -17.31
C LEU A 24 -0.17 0.64 -17.22
N MET A 25 0.98 0.03 -16.94
CA MET A 25 2.21 0.81 -16.69
C MET A 25 2.64 1.68 -17.88
N GLU A 26 2.45 1.21 -19.11
CA GLU A 26 2.76 1.98 -20.31
C GLU A 26 1.86 3.22 -20.51
N ARG A 27 0.67 3.22 -19.87
CA ARG A 27 -0.28 4.34 -19.89
C ARG A 27 -0.08 5.32 -18.73
N ILE A 28 0.84 5.03 -17.80
CA ILE A 28 1.07 5.82 -16.58
C ILE A 28 2.42 6.54 -16.66
N THR A 29 2.40 7.86 -16.68
CA THR A 29 3.59 8.67 -16.39
C THR A 29 3.78 8.73 -14.89
N LEU A 30 4.82 8.07 -14.37
CA LEU A 30 5.14 8.06 -12.94
C LEU A 30 5.93 9.33 -12.56
N LEU A 31 5.39 10.11 -11.63
CA LEU A 31 5.99 11.33 -11.11
C LEU A 31 6.46 11.07 -9.67
N GLN A 32 7.76 10.87 -9.48
CA GLN A 32 8.35 10.72 -8.16
C GLN A 32 8.43 12.07 -7.45
N ILE A 33 7.89 12.15 -6.24
CA ILE A 33 7.80 13.39 -5.48
C ILE A 33 7.94 13.10 -3.98
N ASP A 34 8.58 14.02 -3.25
CA ASP A 34 8.61 13.95 -1.79
C ASP A 34 7.41 14.73 -1.20
N PRO A 35 6.39 14.05 -0.65
CA PRO A 35 5.23 14.72 -0.08
C PRO A 35 5.55 15.55 1.18
N TRP A 36 6.71 15.32 1.80
CA TRP A 36 7.11 16.05 3.01
C TRP A 36 7.61 17.46 2.74
N SER A 37 7.93 17.79 1.50
CA SER A 37 8.39 19.11 1.07
C SER A 37 7.25 20.04 0.64
N ASP A 38 5.98 19.61 0.76
CA ASP A 38 4.80 20.33 0.29
C ASP A 38 4.93 20.85 -1.14
N PRO A 39 5.30 19.98 -2.12
CA PRO A 39 5.60 20.44 -3.47
C PRO A 39 4.32 20.95 -4.16
N SER A 40 4.40 22.13 -4.73
CA SER A 40 3.25 22.81 -5.37
C SER A 40 2.56 21.97 -6.44
N ALA A 41 3.31 21.17 -7.18
CA ALA A 41 2.77 20.25 -8.20
C ALA A 41 1.86 19.17 -7.60
N LEU A 42 2.18 18.65 -6.40
CA LEU A 42 1.32 17.71 -5.68
C LEU A 42 0.13 18.43 -5.06
N LEU A 43 0.37 19.56 -4.39
CA LEU A 43 -0.70 20.30 -3.70
C LEU A 43 -1.77 20.83 -4.66
N ALA A 44 -1.42 21.13 -5.92
CA ALA A 44 -2.37 21.53 -6.95
C ALA A 44 -3.39 20.43 -7.31
N VAL A 45 -3.05 19.16 -7.14
CA VAL A 45 -3.91 18.01 -7.46
C VAL A 45 -4.40 17.26 -6.23
N ALA A 46 -3.61 17.25 -5.16
CA ALA A 46 -3.93 16.59 -3.90
C ALA A 46 -3.64 17.54 -2.73
N PRO A 47 -4.56 18.47 -2.42
CA PRO A 47 -4.33 19.53 -1.42
C PRO A 47 -4.03 18.99 -0.01
N ILE A 48 -4.37 17.73 0.27
CA ILE A 48 -3.98 17.06 1.53
C ILE A 48 -2.48 16.71 1.60
N GLY A 49 -1.71 16.91 0.51
CA GLY A 49 -0.26 16.67 0.46
C GLY A 49 0.14 15.21 0.60
N LYS A 50 -0.70 14.26 0.19
CA LYS A 50 -0.42 12.81 0.29
C LYS A 50 -0.24 12.17 -1.07
N VAL A 51 0.60 11.13 -1.11
CA VAL A 51 0.74 10.22 -2.24
C VAL A 51 0.20 8.83 -1.86
N PRO A 52 -0.34 8.06 -2.83
CA PRO A 52 -0.46 8.35 -4.27
C PRO A 52 -1.60 9.32 -4.60
N ALA A 53 -1.47 10.01 -5.73
CA ALA A 53 -2.52 10.77 -6.38
C ALA A 53 -2.47 10.52 -7.89
N LEU A 54 -3.59 10.20 -8.51
CA LEU A 54 -3.71 9.87 -9.92
C LEU A 54 -4.48 10.96 -10.67
N ILE A 55 -3.94 11.42 -11.80
CA ILE A 55 -4.69 12.15 -12.82
C ILE A 55 -5.02 11.17 -13.93
N THR A 56 -6.30 10.98 -14.19
CA THR A 56 -6.83 10.09 -15.24
C THR A 56 -6.61 10.65 -16.64
N ASP A 57 -6.90 9.90 -17.70
CA ASP A 57 -6.74 10.35 -19.08
C ASP A 57 -7.73 11.48 -19.45
N ASP A 58 -8.90 11.52 -18.81
CA ASP A 58 -9.90 12.59 -18.94
C ASP A 58 -9.68 13.80 -18.00
N GLY A 59 -8.60 13.76 -17.21
CA GLY A 59 -8.18 14.85 -16.33
C GLY A 59 -8.80 14.83 -14.93
N ALA A 60 -9.61 13.82 -14.59
CA ALA A 60 -10.12 13.66 -13.23
C ALA A 60 -8.98 13.33 -12.24
N VAL A 61 -9.09 13.82 -11.02
CA VAL A 61 -8.12 13.52 -9.95
C VAL A 61 -8.71 12.52 -8.99
N ILE A 62 -7.97 11.44 -8.75
CA ILE A 62 -8.32 10.41 -7.78
C ILE A 62 -7.25 10.36 -6.71
N THR A 63 -7.66 10.46 -5.46
CA THR A 63 -6.82 10.26 -4.27
C THR A 63 -7.31 9.05 -3.49
N ASP A 64 -6.52 8.64 -2.48
CA ASP A 64 -6.58 7.36 -1.78
C ASP A 64 -6.16 6.15 -2.64
N SER A 65 -5.21 5.40 -2.10
CA SER A 65 -4.59 4.28 -2.82
C SER A 65 -5.57 3.15 -3.12
N THR A 66 -6.62 2.97 -2.32
CA THR A 66 -7.62 1.94 -2.53
C THR A 66 -8.54 2.32 -3.68
N ILE A 67 -9.01 3.57 -3.70
CA ILE A 67 -9.86 4.09 -4.78
C ILE A 67 -9.10 4.14 -6.12
N ILE A 68 -7.82 4.55 -6.09
CA ILE A 68 -6.98 4.50 -7.29
C ILE A 68 -6.84 3.06 -7.80
N SER A 69 -6.60 2.08 -6.91
CA SER A 69 -6.46 0.67 -7.31
C SER A 69 -7.77 0.10 -7.87
N GLU A 70 -8.92 0.47 -7.30
CA GLU A 70 -10.25 0.11 -7.83
C GLU A 70 -10.48 0.71 -9.22
N TYR A 71 -10.12 1.98 -9.43
CA TYR A 71 -10.19 2.60 -10.75
C TYR A 71 -9.29 1.87 -11.77
N LEU A 72 -8.04 1.55 -11.40
CA LEU A 72 -7.14 0.83 -12.28
C LEU A 72 -7.65 -0.59 -12.59
N ASP A 73 -8.31 -1.27 -11.64
CA ASP A 73 -8.96 -2.55 -11.90
C ASP A 73 -10.08 -2.42 -12.93
N ALA A 74 -10.87 -1.36 -12.86
CA ALA A 74 -11.99 -1.13 -13.77
C ALA A 74 -11.55 -0.78 -15.21
N VAL A 75 -10.44 -0.02 -15.38
CA VAL A 75 -10.00 0.46 -16.71
C VAL A 75 -8.87 -0.37 -17.33
N GLY A 76 -8.29 -1.28 -16.58
CA GLY A 76 -7.17 -2.13 -17.01
C GLY A 76 -7.62 -3.46 -17.61
N HIS A 77 -6.65 -4.26 -18.01
CA HIS A 77 -6.86 -5.56 -18.65
C HIS A 77 -6.45 -6.70 -17.70
N GLY A 78 -6.78 -7.94 -18.11
CA GLY A 78 -6.42 -9.13 -17.36
C GLY A 78 -7.45 -9.51 -16.29
N ARG A 79 -7.00 -10.30 -15.29
CA ARG A 79 -7.87 -10.76 -14.21
C ARG A 79 -8.36 -9.59 -13.35
N ALA A 80 -9.64 -9.63 -12.96
CA ALA A 80 -10.18 -8.68 -12.00
C ALA A 80 -9.47 -8.81 -10.64
N LEU A 81 -9.04 -7.69 -10.08
CA LEU A 81 -8.40 -7.65 -8.76
C LEU A 81 -9.43 -7.61 -7.62
N ILE A 82 -10.66 -7.18 -7.91
CA ILE A 82 -11.73 -7.10 -6.91
C ILE A 82 -12.74 -8.24 -7.10
N GLY A 83 -13.01 -8.66 -8.34
CA GLY A 83 -13.88 -9.80 -8.61
C GLY A 83 -15.34 -9.61 -8.18
N ALA A 84 -16.10 -10.73 -8.12
CA ALA A 84 -17.53 -10.72 -7.82
C ALA A 84 -17.84 -10.47 -6.34
N ASP A 85 -16.97 -10.95 -5.44
CA ASP A 85 -17.13 -10.72 -3.99
C ASP A 85 -16.40 -9.47 -3.54
N ARG A 86 -16.90 -8.32 -4.04
CA ARG A 86 -16.30 -7.02 -3.79
C ARG A 86 -16.15 -6.71 -2.29
N PHE A 87 -17.15 -7.03 -1.48
CA PHE A 87 -17.11 -6.68 -0.07
C PHE A 87 -16.10 -7.51 0.72
N GLU A 88 -15.93 -8.79 0.40
CA GLU A 88 -14.90 -9.63 1.01
C GLU A 88 -13.48 -9.09 0.70
N VAL A 89 -13.21 -8.83 -0.58
CA VAL A 89 -11.91 -8.29 -1.00
C VAL A 89 -11.64 -6.93 -0.36
N MET A 90 -12.62 -6.02 -0.38
CA MET A 90 -12.46 -4.67 0.18
C MET A 90 -12.35 -4.66 1.70
N ALA A 91 -12.98 -5.60 2.39
CA ALA A 91 -12.80 -5.78 3.84
C ALA A 91 -11.35 -6.18 4.18
N ARG A 92 -10.75 -7.09 3.39
CA ARG A 92 -9.32 -7.43 3.52
C ARG A 92 -8.42 -6.23 3.20
N VAL A 93 -8.70 -5.49 2.13
CA VAL A 93 -7.98 -4.25 1.79
C VAL A 93 -8.02 -3.26 2.95
N ALA A 94 -9.19 -3.03 3.54
CA ALA A 94 -9.37 -2.09 4.66
C ALA A 94 -8.57 -2.52 5.91
N LEU A 95 -8.57 -3.82 6.23
CA LEU A 95 -7.80 -4.34 7.35
C LEU A 95 -6.29 -4.15 7.13
N MET A 96 -5.80 -4.43 5.91
CA MET A 96 -4.39 -4.25 5.56
C MET A 96 -4.00 -2.77 5.48
N GLN A 97 -4.92 -1.90 5.07
CA GLN A 97 -4.74 -0.46 5.15
C GLN A 97 -4.51 -0.02 6.60
N GLY A 98 -5.34 -0.49 7.53
CA GLY A 98 -5.17 -0.23 8.96
C GLY A 98 -3.83 -0.75 9.51
N LEU A 99 -3.33 -1.88 9.01
CA LEU A 99 -2.01 -2.42 9.37
C LEU A 99 -0.87 -1.49 8.89
N ILE A 100 -0.96 -1.00 7.66
CA ILE A 100 -0.01 -0.01 7.11
C ILE A 100 -0.07 1.28 7.93
N ASP A 101 -1.27 1.78 8.25
CA ASP A 101 -1.47 3.02 9.01
C ASP A 101 -0.87 2.91 10.41
N ALA A 102 -1.03 1.77 11.09
CA ALA A 102 -0.41 1.51 12.39
C ALA A 102 1.13 1.51 12.31
N ALA A 103 1.70 0.86 11.29
CA ALA A 103 3.13 0.86 11.06
C ALA A 103 3.67 2.26 10.71
N PHE A 104 2.95 2.99 9.87
CA PHE A 104 3.29 4.36 9.49
C PHE A 104 3.23 5.31 10.69
N ALA A 105 2.23 5.18 11.57
CA ALA A 105 2.13 5.97 12.80
C ALA A 105 3.36 5.80 13.68
N ILE A 106 3.90 4.57 13.82
CA ILE A 106 5.16 4.32 14.54
C ILE A 106 6.33 5.03 13.88
N VAL A 107 6.42 4.96 12.54
CA VAL A 107 7.50 5.64 11.78
C VAL A 107 7.47 7.15 11.99
N ILE A 108 6.29 7.75 11.97
CA ILE A 108 6.13 9.20 12.21
C ILE A 108 6.53 9.57 13.63
N GLU A 109 6.07 8.80 14.61
CA GLU A 109 6.40 9.09 16.02
C GLU A 109 7.91 8.95 16.29
N ARG A 110 8.59 8.00 15.61
CA ARG A 110 10.06 7.84 15.71
C ARG A 110 10.85 9.00 15.11
N ARG A 111 10.26 9.83 14.24
CA ARG A 111 10.89 11.06 13.72
C ARG A 111 10.90 12.22 14.74
N ARG A 112 10.07 12.14 15.77
CA ARG A 112 10.05 13.14 16.83
C ARG A 112 11.28 13.03 17.73
N PRO A 113 11.75 14.12 18.32
CA PRO A 113 12.74 14.07 19.41
C PRO A 113 12.26 13.08 20.48
N THR A 114 13.18 12.32 21.07
CA THR A 114 12.86 11.22 21.99
C THR A 114 11.99 11.67 23.15
N GLU A 115 12.31 12.85 23.72
CA GLU A 115 11.60 13.47 24.85
C GLU A 115 10.17 13.96 24.51
N ARG A 116 9.81 13.95 23.21
CA ARG A 116 8.48 14.34 22.71
C ARG A 116 7.69 13.19 22.14
N ARG A 117 8.20 11.95 22.26
CA ARG A 117 7.52 10.75 21.78
C ARG A 117 6.42 10.33 22.74
N TRP A 118 5.31 9.89 22.18
CA TRP A 118 4.23 9.32 22.95
C TRP A 118 4.32 7.80 22.93
N ASP A 119 5.05 7.23 23.88
CA ASP A 119 5.36 5.79 23.93
C ASP A 119 4.12 4.91 24.09
N ASP A 120 3.08 5.38 24.81
CA ASP A 120 1.81 4.64 24.91
C ASP A 120 1.10 4.52 23.55
N TRP A 121 1.17 5.56 22.73
CA TRP A 121 0.66 5.52 21.35
C TRP A 121 1.44 4.52 20.50
N VAL A 122 2.75 4.54 20.56
CA VAL A 122 3.62 3.57 19.85
C VAL A 122 3.30 2.15 20.31
N SER A 123 3.19 1.91 21.62
CA SER A 123 2.83 0.62 22.20
C SER A 123 1.45 0.16 21.75
N ARG A 124 0.47 1.06 21.64
CA ARG A 124 -0.85 0.75 21.09
C ARG A 124 -0.77 0.28 19.64
N GLN A 125 0.03 0.94 18.79
CA GLN A 125 0.20 0.53 17.40
C GLN A 125 0.88 -0.84 17.29
N HIS A 126 1.91 -1.12 18.08
CA HIS A 126 2.53 -2.44 18.13
C HIS A 126 1.54 -3.54 18.49
N ARG A 127 0.70 -3.32 19.50
CA ARG A 127 -0.36 -4.28 19.87
C ARG A 127 -1.40 -4.47 18.75
N ALA A 128 -1.76 -3.41 18.03
CA ALA A 128 -2.67 -3.50 16.89
C ALA A 128 -2.07 -4.35 15.76
N ILE A 129 -0.80 -4.10 15.41
CA ILE A 129 -0.05 -4.88 14.42
C ILE A 129 -0.02 -6.37 14.84
N ALA A 130 0.39 -6.67 16.07
CA ALA A 130 0.49 -8.05 16.56
C ALA A 130 -0.86 -8.78 16.43
N ARG A 131 -1.96 -8.22 16.95
CA ARG A 131 -3.29 -8.83 16.84
C ARG A 131 -3.75 -9.03 15.39
N THR A 132 -3.40 -8.10 14.49
CA THR A 132 -3.77 -8.23 13.08
C THR A 132 -3.01 -9.37 12.43
N LEU A 133 -1.70 -9.49 12.68
CA LEU A 133 -0.88 -10.56 12.13
C LEU A 133 -1.29 -11.96 12.63
N GLU A 134 -1.90 -12.08 13.83
CA GLU A 134 -2.41 -13.34 14.38
C GLU A 134 -3.63 -13.87 13.63
N ILE A 135 -4.46 -12.98 13.07
CA ILE A 135 -5.75 -13.36 12.44
C ILE A 135 -5.70 -13.37 10.92
N VAL A 136 -4.68 -12.73 10.32
CA VAL A 136 -4.56 -12.66 8.86
C VAL A 136 -4.06 -13.98 8.31
N THR A 137 -4.81 -14.50 7.33
CA THR A 137 -4.43 -15.70 6.56
C THR A 137 -4.38 -15.32 5.09
N PRO A 138 -3.28 -15.63 4.38
CA PRO A 138 -3.23 -15.48 2.93
C PRO A 138 -4.28 -16.38 2.26
N VAL A 139 -4.76 -15.97 1.10
CA VAL A 139 -5.68 -16.79 0.31
C VAL A 139 -4.89 -17.42 -0.83
N ASP A 140 -4.93 -18.76 -0.91
CA ASP A 140 -4.24 -19.51 -1.95
C ASP A 140 -4.91 -19.32 -3.31
N ASP A 141 -4.14 -19.55 -4.38
CA ASP A 141 -4.55 -19.56 -5.80
C ASP A 141 -5.09 -18.22 -6.37
N ARG A 142 -5.05 -17.13 -5.62
CA ARG A 142 -5.39 -15.81 -6.14
C ARG A 142 -4.36 -14.76 -5.71
N PHE A 143 -4.29 -13.68 -6.45
CA PHE A 143 -3.53 -12.49 -6.09
C PHE A 143 -4.41 -11.29 -6.42
N ASP A 144 -5.41 -11.07 -5.59
CA ASP A 144 -6.39 -9.99 -5.72
C ASP A 144 -5.93 -8.71 -4.96
N LEU A 145 -6.76 -7.68 -4.94
CA LEU A 145 -6.41 -6.42 -4.29
C LEU A 145 -6.19 -6.57 -2.78
N GLY A 146 -6.87 -7.52 -2.12
CA GLY A 146 -6.65 -7.85 -0.71
C GLY A 146 -5.26 -8.44 -0.48
N ASP A 147 -4.81 -9.33 -1.37
CA ASP A 147 -3.47 -9.94 -1.31
C ASP A 147 -2.38 -8.93 -1.67
N ILE A 148 -2.62 -8.05 -2.65
CA ILE A 148 -1.72 -6.93 -2.95
C ILE A 148 -1.56 -6.02 -1.72
N ALA A 149 -2.66 -5.69 -1.04
CA ALA A 149 -2.63 -4.88 0.17
C ALA A 149 -1.86 -5.59 1.31
N LEU A 150 -2.08 -6.90 1.50
CA LEU A 150 -1.35 -7.72 2.46
C LEU A 150 0.15 -7.75 2.14
N ALA A 151 0.53 -8.01 0.88
CA ALA A 151 1.92 -8.03 0.46
C ALA A 151 2.62 -6.68 0.71
N CYS A 152 1.94 -5.56 0.42
CA CYS A 152 2.45 -4.22 0.70
C CYS A 152 2.62 -3.96 2.19
N ALA A 153 1.64 -4.39 3.02
CA ALA A 153 1.69 -4.22 4.46
C ALA A 153 2.86 -5.02 5.07
N LEU A 154 2.98 -6.30 4.74
CA LEU A 154 4.04 -7.17 5.24
C LEU A 154 5.43 -6.71 4.80
N ALA A 155 5.60 -6.36 3.53
CA ALA A 155 6.86 -5.83 3.02
C ALA A 155 7.23 -4.48 3.66
N TYR A 156 6.25 -3.63 3.98
CA TYR A 156 6.50 -2.40 4.71
C TYR A 156 6.93 -2.66 6.15
N LEU A 157 6.34 -3.67 6.81
CA LEU A 157 6.79 -4.12 8.13
C LEU A 157 8.22 -4.62 8.09
N ASP A 158 8.62 -5.44 7.10
CA ASP A 158 10.01 -5.90 6.94
C ASP A 158 11.00 -4.75 6.95
N PHE A 159 10.66 -3.68 6.28
CA PHE A 159 11.50 -2.51 6.18
C PHE A 159 11.53 -1.66 7.47
N ARG A 160 10.57 -1.85 8.39
CA ARG A 160 10.35 -0.96 9.54
C ARG A 160 10.34 -1.65 10.89
N LEU A 161 9.84 -2.87 10.98
CA LEU A 161 9.59 -3.58 12.23
C LEU A 161 9.86 -5.07 12.09
N PRO A 162 10.49 -5.74 13.06
CA PRO A 162 10.67 -7.19 13.02
C PRO A 162 9.33 -7.91 13.28
N TRP A 163 8.97 -8.87 12.42
CA TRP A 163 7.73 -9.65 12.55
C TRP A 163 7.87 -11.12 12.06
N ARG A 164 8.77 -11.40 11.11
CA ARG A 164 8.86 -12.68 10.39
C ARG A 164 9.04 -13.90 11.28
N CYS A 165 9.82 -13.77 12.34
CA CYS A 165 10.12 -14.92 13.23
C CYS A 165 8.87 -15.46 13.94
N ALA A 166 7.91 -14.59 14.27
CA ALA A 166 6.66 -14.96 14.93
C ALA A 166 5.59 -15.46 13.94
N HIS A 167 5.65 -15.09 12.66
CA HIS A 167 4.61 -15.35 11.66
C HIS A 167 5.18 -16.03 10.41
N ARG A 168 5.69 -17.25 10.56
CA ARG A 168 6.43 -17.98 9.50
C ARG A 168 5.59 -18.24 8.24
N THR A 169 4.30 -18.52 8.40
CA THR A 169 3.39 -18.77 7.26
C THR A 169 3.24 -17.50 6.41
N LEU A 170 3.02 -16.35 7.03
CA LEU A 170 2.95 -15.06 6.33
C LEU A 170 4.28 -14.70 5.68
N ALA A 171 5.40 -15.00 6.33
CA ALA A 171 6.73 -14.77 5.79
C ALA A 171 6.99 -15.62 4.54
N ALA A 172 6.68 -16.91 4.58
CA ALA A 172 6.81 -17.81 3.44
C ALA A 172 5.92 -17.38 2.27
N TRP A 173 4.67 -17.02 2.54
CA TRP A 173 3.76 -16.48 1.53
C TRP A 173 4.29 -15.19 0.91
N LEU A 174 4.80 -14.25 1.72
CA LEU A 174 5.39 -13.01 1.20
C LEU A 174 6.61 -13.28 0.31
N ASP A 175 7.45 -14.25 0.67
CA ASP A 175 8.62 -14.66 -0.13
C ASP A 175 8.18 -15.30 -1.47
N GLU A 176 7.06 -16.03 -1.49
CA GLU A 176 6.47 -16.60 -2.70
C GLU A 176 5.91 -15.52 -3.62
N VAL A 177 4.98 -14.71 -3.13
CA VAL A 177 4.38 -13.64 -3.95
C VAL A 177 5.40 -12.57 -4.33
N GLY A 178 6.45 -12.40 -3.54
CA GLY A 178 7.57 -11.51 -3.82
C GLY A 178 8.34 -11.85 -5.11
N ARG A 179 8.18 -13.07 -5.65
CA ARG A 179 8.76 -13.48 -6.94
C ARG A 179 7.97 -12.97 -8.14
N ARG A 180 6.75 -12.45 -7.94
CA ARG A 180 5.95 -11.87 -9.02
C ARG A 180 6.66 -10.66 -9.64
N PRO A 181 6.65 -10.51 -10.98
CA PRO A 181 7.29 -9.37 -11.63
C PRO A 181 6.83 -8.03 -11.06
N SER A 182 5.52 -7.86 -10.80
CA SER A 182 4.94 -6.66 -10.22
C SER A 182 5.51 -6.32 -8.84
N MET A 183 5.79 -7.34 -8.02
CA MET A 183 6.39 -7.17 -6.69
C MET A 183 7.87 -6.79 -6.76
N GLN A 184 8.61 -7.36 -7.71
CA GLN A 184 10.05 -7.12 -7.88
C GLN A 184 10.34 -5.72 -8.41
N VAL A 185 9.64 -5.30 -9.48
CA VAL A 185 9.87 -3.98 -10.10
C VAL A 185 9.39 -2.81 -9.24
N THR A 186 8.52 -3.08 -8.26
CA THR A 186 8.00 -2.07 -7.32
C THR A 186 8.68 -2.10 -5.96
N ALA A 187 9.73 -2.89 -5.79
CA ALA A 187 10.46 -2.96 -4.52
C ALA A 187 10.99 -1.56 -4.11
N PRO A 188 10.95 -1.21 -2.79
CA PRO A 188 11.38 0.09 -2.28
C PRO A 188 12.84 0.40 -2.56
#